data_d69829b4cedbf0a4ec09e3f80459fc28
#
_entry.id   d69829b4cedbf0a4ec09e3f80459fc28
#
_cell.length_a   1.000
_cell.length_b   1.000
_cell.length_c   1.000
_cell.angle_alpha   90.00
_cell.angle_beta   90.00
_cell.angle_gamma   90.00
#
_symmetry.space_group_name_H-M   'P 1'
#
loop_
_entity.id
_entity.type
_entity.pdbx_description
1 polymer ?
#
loop_
_entity_poly.entity_id
_entity_poly.type
_entity_poly.pdbx_seq_one_letter_code
_entity_poly.pdbx_strand_id
1 'polypeptide(L)'
;MQATDFLRILGTVDAVLAEAGNSGLPESLTYNSHIHLPPNFSAFETVEQAVEIAAGEGVQVLGCGNYYDYSVYQGFAETARDKGVFPLFGTEIIALETDLQEQGIRINDPGNPGKYYICGKGISRFEQLSPIADQLLSGIRS
;
A
#
# COMPACT_ATOMS: atom_id res chain seq x y z
N MET A 1 -19.70 0.92 4.21
CA MET A 1 -18.78 2.03 3.88
C MET A 1 -17.58 1.43 3.18
N GLN A 2 -17.17 1.96 2.06
CA GLN A 2 -15.98 1.44 1.36
C GLN A 2 -14.71 1.85 2.09
N ALA A 3 -13.64 1.06 1.94
CA ALA A 3 -12.39 1.28 2.66
C ALA A 3 -11.79 2.69 2.46
N THR A 4 -11.96 3.26 1.27
CA THR A 4 -11.44 4.59 0.93
C THR A 4 -12.40 5.74 1.18
N ASP A 5 -13.60 5.48 1.69
CA ASP A 5 -14.57 6.56 1.96
C ASP A 5 -14.04 7.59 2.96
N PHE A 6 -13.21 7.17 3.91
CA PHE A 6 -12.59 8.09 4.87
C PHE A 6 -11.65 9.10 4.20
N LEU A 7 -11.04 8.77 3.07
CA LEU A 7 -10.19 9.71 2.32
C LEU A 7 -11.02 10.85 1.71
N ARG A 8 -12.29 10.59 1.38
CA ARG A 8 -13.21 11.60 0.85
C ARG A 8 -13.67 12.61 1.91
N ILE A 9 -13.65 12.20 3.19
CA ILE A 9 -14.00 13.07 4.31
C ILE A 9 -12.91 14.12 4.55
N LEU A 10 -11.66 13.84 4.14
CA LEU A 10 -10.55 14.78 4.28
C LEU A 10 -10.74 16.08 3.48
N GLY A 11 -11.64 16.08 2.50
CA GLY A 11 -11.90 17.25 1.66
C GLY A 11 -10.88 17.45 0.55
N THR A 12 -10.70 18.69 0.13
CA THR A 12 -9.71 19.05 -0.88
C THR A 12 -8.31 19.13 -0.29
N VAL A 13 -7.28 19.01 -1.13
CA VAL A 13 -5.87 19.18 -0.72
C VAL A 13 -5.66 20.53 -0.03
N ASP A 14 -6.25 21.59 -0.57
CA ASP A 14 -6.12 22.94 0.02
C ASP A 14 -6.75 23.02 1.43
N ALA A 15 -7.90 22.37 1.63
CA ALA A 15 -8.55 22.32 2.94
C ALA A 15 -7.69 21.56 3.98
N VAL A 16 -7.13 20.41 3.58
CA VAL A 16 -6.24 19.61 4.45
C VAL A 16 -4.96 20.37 4.78
N LEU A 17 -4.35 21.04 3.80
CA LEU A 17 -3.15 21.85 4.01
C LEU A 17 -3.43 23.06 4.91
N ALA A 18 -4.58 23.72 4.74
CA ALA A 18 -4.98 24.83 5.60
C ALA A 18 -5.18 24.38 7.06
N GLU A 19 -5.82 23.23 7.26
CA GLU A 19 -6.01 22.67 8.60
C GLU A 19 -4.69 22.24 9.24
N ALA A 20 -3.81 21.58 8.49
CA ALA A 20 -2.47 21.22 8.96
C ALA A 20 -1.65 22.47 9.34
N GLY A 21 -1.77 23.58 8.59
CA GLY A 21 -1.16 24.86 8.94
C GLY A 21 -1.72 25.49 10.21
N ASN A 22 -3.00 25.31 10.48
CA ASN A 22 -3.66 25.85 11.68
C ASN A 22 -3.42 24.99 12.94
N SER A 23 -3.40 23.67 12.79
CA SER A 23 -3.26 22.73 13.91
C SER A 23 -1.81 22.42 14.27
N GLY A 24 -0.86 22.79 13.41
CA GLY A 24 0.52 22.34 13.48
C GLY A 24 0.67 20.89 13.02
N LEU A 25 1.84 20.57 12.48
CA LEU A 25 2.20 19.19 12.20
C LEU A 25 2.85 18.58 13.45
N PRO A 26 2.67 17.28 13.72
CA PRO A 26 3.40 16.64 14.81
C PRO A 26 4.91 16.76 14.57
N GLU A 27 5.67 16.97 15.66
CA GLU A 27 7.14 17.07 15.59
C GLU A 27 7.79 15.82 15.03
N SER A 28 7.16 14.67 15.24
CA SER A 28 7.57 13.39 14.68
C SER A 28 6.35 12.52 14.32
N LEU A 29 6.48 11.76 13.27
CA LEU A 29 5.47 10.78 12.84
C LEU A 29 6.14 9.42 12.72
N THR A 30 5.67 8.43 13.49
CA THR A 30 6.13 7.06 13.36
C THR A 30 5.32 6.37 12.25
N TYR A 31 6.00 5.92 11.22
CA TYR A 31 5.33 5.30 10.09
C TYR A 31 6.12 4.12 9.53
N ASN A 32 5.39 3.17 8.96
CA ASN A 32 5.91 2.17 8.04
C ASN A 32 5.05 2.22 6.77
N SER A 33 5.63 2.65 5.67
CA SER A 33 4.88 2.88 4.43
C SER A 33 4.77 1.66 3.53
N HIS A 34 5.33 0.51 3.93
CA HIS A 34 5.38 -0.66 3.05
C HIS A 34 5.47 -1.96 3.84
N ILE A 35 4.34 -2.65 3.95
CA ILE A 35 4.26 -4.05 4.34
C ILE A 35 3.46 -4.83 3.29
N HIS A 36 3.60 -6.15 3.31
CA HIS A 36 2.71 -7.06 2.60
C HIS A 36 1.78 -7.74 3.59
N LEU A 37 0.52 -7.92 3.21
CA LEU A 37 -0.51 -8.58 3.99
C LEU A 37 -0.92 -9.91 3.37
N PRO A 38 -1.24 -10.95 4.16
CA PRO A 38 -1.70 -12.21 3.62
C PRO A 38 -3.03 -12.01 2.85
N PRO A 39 -3.34 -12.83 1.84
CA PRO A 39 -2.64 -14.04 1.43
C PRO A 39 -1.40 -13.81 0.56
N ASN A 40 -1.00 -12.57 0.37
CA ASN A 40 0.23 -12.21 -0.34
C ASN A 40 1.47 -12.69 0.43
N PHE A 41 2.64 -12.66 -0.19
CA PHE A 41 3.89 -12.94 0.53
C PHE A 41 4.03 -11.97 1.70
N SER A 42 3.95 -12.48 2.91
CA SER A 42 3.87 -11.66 4.12
C SER A 42 4.63 -12.32 5.28
N ALA A 43 5.17 -11.50 6.17
CA ALA A 43 5.73 -11.93 7.44
C ALA A 43 4.65 -12.15 8.52
N PHE A 44 3.39 -11.77 8.23
CA PHE A 44 2.26 -11.85 9.15
C PHE A 44 1.32 -12.99 8.75
N GLU A 45 0.66 -13.58 9.73
CA GLU A 45 -0.34 -14.62 9.50
C GLU A 45 -1.71 -14.04 9.14
N THR A 46 -2.06 -12.89 9.70
CA THR A 46 -3.32 -12.19 9.45
C THR A 46 -3.14 -10.68 9.32
N VAL A 47 -4.14 -10.02 8.77
CA VAL A 47 -4.21 -8.54 8.70
C VAL A 47 -4.25 -7.93 10.10
N GLU A 48 -5.04 -8.53 10.98
CA GLU A 48 -5.20 -8.09 12.37
C GLU A 48 -3.89 -8.13 13.13
N GLN A 49 -3.13 -9.22 12.98
CA GLN A 49 -1.80 -9.36 13.61
C GLN A 49 -0.86 -8.25 13.16
N ALA A 50 -0.79 -7.96 11.85
CA ALA A 50 0.07 -6.91 11.32
C ALA A 50 -0.27 -5.54 11.91
N VAL A 51 -1.56 -5.22 11.99
CA VAL A 51 -2.04 -3.95 12.53
C VAL A 51 -1.83 -3.87 14.04
N GLU A 52 -2.07 -4.95 14.78
CA GLU A 52 -1.86 -4.99 16.24
C GLU A 52 -0.40 -4.79 16.62
N ILE A 53 0.52 -5.42 15.90
CA ILE A 53 1.96 -5.22 16.09
C ILE A 53 2.31 -3.76 15.80
N ALA A 54 1.87 -3.21 14.68
CA ALA A 54 2.13 -1.82 14.31
C ALA A 54 1.60 -0.83 15.37
N ALA A 55 0.38 -1.01 15.83
CA ALA A 55 -0.22 -0.18 16.88
C ALA A 55 0.54 -0.31 18.21
N GLY A 56 0.94 -1.52 18.58
CA GLY A 56 1.74 -1.78 19.78
C GLY A 56 3.13 -1.14 19.76
N GLU A 57 3.72 -1.01 18.59
CA GLU A 57 5.00 -0.33 18.33
C GLU A 57 4.84 1.21 18.19
N GLY A 58 3.64 1.74 18.32
CA GLY A 58 3.35 3.17 18.20
C GLY A 58 3.39 3.69 16.75
N VAL A 59 3.24 2.81 15.76
CA VAL A 59 3.13 3.21 14.35
C VAL A 59 1.81 3.93 14.13
N GLN A 60 1.88 5.17 13.66
CA GLN A 60 0.72 6.03 13.41
C GLN A 60 0.20 5.91 11.98
N VAL A 61 1.08 5.58 11.04
CA VAL A 61 0.74 5.40 9.62
C VAL A 61 1.31 4.08 9.13
N LEU A 62 0.45 3.19 8.65
CA LEU A 62 0.84 1.88 8.13
C LEU A 62 0.44 1.75 6.66
N GLY A 63 1.41 1.48 5.79
CA GLY A 63 1.19 1.30 4.36
C GLY A 63 1.22 -0.17 3.95
N CYS A 64 0.24 -0.60 3.17
CA CYS A 64 0.22 -1.91 2.53
C CYS A 64 0.54 -1.80 1.03
N GLY A 65 1.34 -2.71 0.50
CA GLY A 65 1.76 -2.74 -0.90
C GLY A 65 1.73 -4.14 -1.49
N ASN A 66 0.58 -4.83 -1.42
CA ASN A 66 0.46 -6.19 -1.96
C ASN A 66 0.72 -6.26 -3.47
N TYR A 67 1.24 -7.41 -3.90
CA TYR A 67 1.39 -7.71 -5.32
C TYR A 67 0.03 -8.02 -5.94
N TYR A 68 -0.41 -7.19 -6.88
CA TYR A 68 -1.56 -7.43 -7.76
C TYR A 68 -2.89 -7.79 -7.08
N ASP A 69 -2.99 -7.70 -5.75
CA ASP A 69 -4.17 -8.11 -4.99
C ASP A 69 -4.55 -7.09 -3.93
N TYR A 70 -5.80 -6.65 -3.97
CA TYR A 70 -6.36 -5.67 -3.05
C TYR A 70 -7.48 -6.25 -2.18
N SER A 71 -7.70 -7.56 -2.23
CA SER A 71 -8.84 -8.23 -1.57
C SER A 71 -8.91 -7.97 -0.07
N VAL A 72 -7.75 -7.81 0.58
CA VAL A 72 -7.66 -7.58 2.03
C VAL A 72 -7.71 -6.11 2.44
N TYR A 73 -7.71 -5.17 1.47
CA TYR A 73 -7.56 -3.75 1.78
C TYR A 73 -8.76 -3.14 2.52
N GLN A 74 -9.97 -3.68 2.30
CA GLN A 74 -11.14 -3.28 3.06
C GLN A 74 -10.96 -3.64 4.55
N GLY A 75 -10.65 -4.89 4.86
CA GLY A 75 -10.39 -5.35 6.22
C GLY A 75 -9.20 -4.63 6.87
N PHE A 76 -8.13 -4.41 6.11
CA PHE A 76 -6.97 -3.65 6.58
C PHE A 76 -7.36 -2.22 6.98
N ALA A 77 -8.15 -1.52 6.14
CA ALA A 77 -8.59 -0.16 6.44
C ALA A 77 -9.45 -0.09 7.70
N GLU A 78 -10.37 -1.04 7.87
CA GLU A 78 -11.25 -1.13 9.04
C GLU A 78 -10.43 -1.40 10.31
N THR A 79 -9.62 -2.45 10.31
CA THR A 79 -8.79 -2.84 11.45
C THR A 79 -7.79 -1.74 11.85
N ALA A 80 -7.12 -1.12 10.87
CA ALA A 80 -6.16 -0.05 11.15
C ALA A 80 -6.83 1.15 11.82
N ARG A 81 -7.98 1.59 11.30
CA ARG A 81 -8.73 2.71 11.86
C ARG A 81 -9.25 2.42 13.28
N ASP A 82 -9.74 1.21 13.52
CA ASP A 82 -10.21 0.79 14.84
C ASP A 82 -9.08 0.80 15.88
N LYS A 83 -7.84 0.58 15.46
CA LYS A 83 -6.65 0.66 16.31
C LYS A 83 -5.98 2.05 16.32
N GLY A 84 -6.58 3.05 15.66
CA GLY A 84 -6.04 4.41 15.60
C GLY A 84 -4.82 4.56 14.68
N VAL A 85 -4.61 3.63 13.76
CA VAL A 85 -3.54 3.66 12.76
C VAL A 85 -4.10 4.16 11.43
N PHE A 86 -3.44 5.12 10.81
CA PHE A 86 -3.84 5.63 9.49
C PHE A 86 -3.38 4.66 8.39
N PRO A 87 -4.29 4.07 7.60
CA PRO A 87 -3.92 3.14 6.54
C PRO A 87 -3.52 3.89 5.27
N LEU A 88 -2.39 3.51 4.68
CA LEU A 88 -1.99 3.88 3.33
C LEU A 88 -2.09 2.67 2.40
N PHE A 89 -2.63 2.90 1.21
CA PHE A 89 -2.78 1.85 0.20
C PHE A 89 -1.73 2.03 -0.90
N GLY A 90 -1.08 0.95 -1.22
CA GLY A 90 -0.08 0.87 -2.28
C GLY A 90 -0.31 -0.33 -3.17
N THR A 91 0.57 -0.55 -4.08
CA THR A 91 0.69 -1.78 -4.87
C THR A 91 2.14 -2.00 -5.20
N GLU A 92 2.53 -3.25 -5.33
CA GLU A 92 3.82 -3.59 -5.86
C GLU A 92 3.66 -4.41 -7.14
N ILE A 93 4.42 -4.05 -8.15
CA ILE A 93 4.41 -4.68 -9.47
C ILE A 93 5.82 -5.19 -9.75
N ILE A 94 5.92 -6.44 -10.15
CA ILE A 94 7.17 -7.04 -10.62
C ILE A 94 7.20 -6.92 -12.13
N ALA A 95 8.25 -6.33 -12.65
CA ALA A 95 8.50 -6.20 -14.09
C ALA A 95 9.81 -6.89 -14.48
N LEU A 96 9.88 -7.32 -15.71
CA LEU A 96 11.07 -7.92 -16.30
C LEU A 96 11.43 -7.16 -17.58
N GLU A 97 12.64 -6.64 -17.62
CA GLU A 97 13.24 -6.03 -18.80
C GLU A 97 14.23 -7.02 -19.42
N THR A 98 13.84 -7.62 -20.55
CA THR A 98 14.60 -8.72 -21.18
C THR A 98 15.96 -8.29 -21.65
N ASP A 99 16.10 -7.08 -22.18
CA ASP A 99 17.38 -6.56 -22.64
C ASP A 99 18.40 -6.42 -21.50
N LEU A 100 17.92 -6.00 -20.32
CA LEU A 100 18.74 -5.92 -19.10
C LEU A 100 19.04 -7.31 -18.53
N GLN A 101 18.11 -8.23 -18.66
CA GLN A 101 18.31 -9.64 -18.25
C GLN A 101 19.43 -10.28 -19.06
N GLU A 102 19.42 -10.13 -20.38
CA GLU A 102 20.43 -10.67 -21.29
C GLU A 102 21.83 -10.07 -21.01
N GLN A 103 21.88 -8.81 -20.59
CA GLN A 103 23.12 -8.13 -20.20
C GLN A 103 23.58 -8.46 -18.77
N GLY A 104 22.81 -9.22 -18.00
CA GLY A 104 23.11 -9.54 -16.61
C GLY A 104 23.00 -8.36 -15.65
N ILE A 105 22.31 -7.29 -16.06
CA ILE A 105 22.14 -6.06 -15.26
C ILE A 105 21.06 -6.26 -14.21
N ARG A 106 21.42 -6.01 -12.95
CA ARG A 106 20.50 -6.01 -11.79
C ARG A 106 20.08 -4.61 -11.43
N ILE A 107 18.78 -4.42 -11.16
CA ILE A 107 18.22 -3.13 -10.78
C ILE A 107 18.00 -3.09 -9.27
N ASN A 108 16.89 -3.64 -8.78
CA ASN A 108 16.59 -3.72 -7.35
C ASN A 108 16.20 -5.13 -6.88
N ASP A 109 16.38 -6.14 -7.73
CA ASP A 109 16.36 -7.57 -7.37
C ASP A 109 17.80 -8.10 -7.40
N PRO A 110 18.39 -8.45 -6.24
CA PRO A 110 19.79 -8.90 -6.19
C PRO A 110 20.01 -10.28 -6.83
N GLY A 111 18.95 -11.08 -6.95
CA GLY A 111 19.01 -12.44 -7.45
C GLY A 111 18.77 -12.59 -8.95
N ASN A 112 18.01 -11.68 -9.54
CA ASN A 112 17.50 -11.83 -10.91
C ASN A 112 17.81 -10.62 -11.78
N PRO A 113 18.75 -10.72 -12.74
CA PRO A 113 19.00 -9.68 -13.72
C PRO A 113 17.74 -9.31 -14.51
N GLY A 114 17.58 -8.03 -14.84
CA GLY A 114 16.44 -7.50 -15.57
C GLY A 114 15.13 -7.41 -14.80
N LYS A 115 15.03 -8.10 -13.65
CA LYS A 115 13.85 -8.05 -12.79
C LYS A 115 13.91 -6.84 -11.87
N TYR A 116 12.76 -6.17 -11.72
CA TYR A 116 12.65 -5.03 -10.81
C TYR A 116 11.24 -4.87 -10.27
N TYR A 117 11.15 -4.16 -9.16
CA TYR A 117 9.93 -3.92 -8.42
C TYR A 117 9.56 -2.45 -8.53
N ILE A 118 8.29 -2.19 -8.84
CA ILE A 118 7.71 -0.86 -8.91
C ILE A 118 6.67 -0.74 -7.81
N CYS A 119 6.86 0.22 -6.89
CA CYS A 119 5.92 0.46 -5.81
C CYS A 119 5.06 1.68 -6.15
N GLY A 120 3.77 1.47 -6.29
CA GLY A 120 2.75 2.53 -6.30
C GLY A 120 2.33 2.86 -4.88
N LYS A 121 2.25 4.13 -4.54
CA LYS A 121 1.82 4.62 -3.22
C LYS A 121 0.67 5.59 -3.33
N GLY A 122 -0.16 5.66 -2.29
CA GLY A 122 -1.27 6.60 -2.23
C GLY A 122 -2.44 6.23 -3.14
N ILE A 123 -2.70 4.95 -3.32
CA ILE A 123 -3.88 4.49 -4.04
C ILE A 123 -5.12 4.91 -3.27
N SER A 124 -5.99 5.68 -3.91
CA SER A 124 -7.23 6.20 -3.33
C SER A 124 -8.50 5.49 -3.83
N ARG A 125 -8.34 4.56 -4.77
CA ARG A 125 -9.45 3.76 -5.33
C ARG A 125 -8.93 2.38 -5.73
N PHE A 126 -9.33 1.37 -5.00
CA PHE A 126 -9.02 -0.02 -5.31
C PHE A 126 -10.28 -0.90 -5.36
N GLU A 127 -11.43 -0.37 -4.94
CA GLU A 127 -12.72 -1.08 -4.93
C GLU A 127 -13.31 -1.18 -6.34
N GLN A 128 -12.90 -0.29 -7.23
CA GLN A 128 -13.34 -0.28 -8.61
C GLN A 128 -12.15 0.02 -9.53
N LEU A 129 -11.61 -1.02 -10.11
CA LEU A 129 -10.53 -0.90 -11.10
C LEU A 129 -11.05 -0.34 -12.43
N SER A 130 -10.19 0.33 -13.16
CA SER A 130 -10.48 0.64 -14.57
C SER A 130 -10.53 -0.67 -15.37
N PRO A 131 -11.30 -0.74 -16.48
CA PRO A 131 -11.34 -1.94 -17.33
C PRO A 131 -9.96 -2.42 -17.79
N ILE A 132 -9.04 -1.49 -18.06
CA ILE A 132 -7.65 -1.82 -18.46
C ILE A 132 -6.89 -2.43 -17.29
N ALA A 133 -7.00 -1.85 -16.09
CA ALA A 133 -6.34 -2.39 -14.89
C ALA A 133 -6.89 -3.77 -14.52
N ASP A 134 -8.20 -3.95 -14.60
CA ASP A 134 -8.85 -5.23 -14.34
C ASP A 134 -8.40 -6.31 -15.32
N GLN A 135 -8.35 -5.98 -16.62
CA GLN A 135 -7.86 -6.88 -17.66
C GLN A 135 -6.39 -7.27 -17.43
N LEU A 136 -5.53 -6.29 -17.11
CA LEU A 136 -4.11 -6.53 -16.82
C LEU A 136 -3.95 -7.47 -15.63
N LEU A 137 -4.62 -7.18 -14.52
CA LEU A 137 -4.53 -7.98 -13.30
C LEU A 137 -5.11 -9.38 -13.47
N SER A 138 -6.19 -9.53 -14.25
CA SER A 138 -6.76 -10.84 -14.56
C SER A 138 -5.78 -11.70 -15.36
N GLY A 139 -5.04 -11.11 -16.30
CA GLY A 139 -4.00 -11.81 -17.07
C GLY A 139 -2.78 -12.20 -16.23
N ILE A 140 -2.48 -11.48 -15.17
CA ILE A 140 -1.37 -11.80 -14.25
C ILE A 140 -1.75 -12.92 -13.25
N ARG A 141 -3.02 -12.99 -12.88
CA ARG A 141 -3.54 -13.98 -11.91
C ARG A 141 -3.88 -15.32 -12.54
N SER A 142 -3.94 -15.42 -13.86
CA SER A 142 -4.21 -16.65 -14.62
C SER A 142 -2.94 -17.47 -14.84
#